data_2b61d4db2aac9290b51c3010951254a1
#
_entry.id   2b61d4db2aac9290b51c3010951254a1
#
_cell.length_a   1.000
_cell.length_b   1.000
_cell.length_c   1.000
_cell.angle_alpha   90.00
_cell.angle_beta   90.00
_cell.angle_gamma   90.00
#
_symmetry.space_group_name_H-M   'P 1'
#
loop_
_entity.id
_entity.type
_entity.pdbx_description
1 polymer ?
#
loop_
_entity_poly.entity_id
_entity_poly.type
_entity_poly.pdbx_seq_one_letter_code
_entity_poly.pdbx_strand_id
1 'polypeptide(L)'
;MFVDLTPEQHALRLKVRDYFQNLMTPQLREQLRGKEGGPLYRDTIRQMGRDGWLAVGWPKEHGGQGYGPTEQFIFFEEANIAGAPLPFVTISTVGPALMAHGSEAQKAKFLPGIAAGEIIFAIGYSEPDAGSDLAALKTTARHEGDAFVVNGNKLWTSGAESADYIWLAARTDPERPRHKGVSILILDTRAPGFASTVIPTTSIPTAATYYDNVRVPADMLVGELNGGWKLITAQLNHERPGLGIERRTELGLFGRTPEENSEIARQLQSGKIGRASCRERV
;
A
#
# COMPACT_ATOMS: atom_id res chain seq x y z
N MET A 1 24.91 -18.63 10.98
CA MET A 1 23.65 -18.74 11.73
C MET A 1 22.65 -19.33 10.77
N PHE A 2 22.13 -20.52 11.06
CA PHE A 2 21.06 -21.13 10.27
C PHE A 2 19.72 -20.62 10.84
N VAL A 3 18.92 -19.97 10.03
CA VAL A 3 17.59 -19.48 10.43
C VAL A 3 16.58 -20.30 9.64
N ASP A 4 15.83 -21.12 10.33
CA ASP A 4 14.74 -21.91 9.75
C ASP A 4 13.41 -21.56 10.43
N LEU A 5 12.31 -21.91 9.78
CA LEU A 5 10.98 -21.74 10.32
C LEU A 5 10.70 -22.80 11.37
N THR A 6 9.89 -22.46 12.38
CA THR A 6 9.36 -23.47 13.31
C THR A 6 8.38 -24.42 12.60
N PRO A 7 8.08 -25.60 13.15
CA PRO A 7 7.07 -26.49 12.60
C PRO A 7 5.70 -25.82 12.36
N GLU A 8 5.29 -24.93 13.29
CA GLU A 8 4.03 -24.16 13.19
C GLU A 8 4.08 -23.15 12.04
N GLN A 9 5.24 -22.49 11.85
CA GLN A 9 5.46 -21.57 10.74
C GLN A 9 5.51 -22.28 9.39
N HIS A 10 6.10 -23.48 9.33
CA HIS A 10 6.03 -24.36 8.15
C HIS A 10 4.57 -24.76 7.82
N ALA A 11 3.81 -25.15 8.84
CA ALA A 11 2.40 -25.50 8.66
C ALA A 11 1.58 -24.29 8.17
N LEU A 12 1.84 -23.10 8.74
CA LEU A 12 1.22 -21.85 8.27
C LEU A 12 1.57 -21.56 6.80
N ARG A 13 2.84 -21.70 6.42
CA ARG A 13 3.28 -21.51 5.03
C ARG A 13 2.52 -22.41 4.06
N LEU A 14 2.38 -23.69 4.38
CA LEU A 14 1.62 -24.62 3.55
C LEU A 14 0.14 -24.22 3.44
N LYS A 15 -0.48 -23.85 4.56
CA LYS A 15 -1.88 -23.39 4.60
C LYS A 15 -2.08 -22.13 3.74
N VAL A 16 -1.20 -21.15 3.86
CA VAL A 16 -1.27 -19.88 3.11
C VAL A 16 -1.03 -20.13 1.62
N ARG A 17 -0.06 -20.97 1.28
CA ARG A 17 0.22 -21.40 -0.10
C ARG A 17 -0.98 -22.08 -0.74
N ASP A 18 -1.58 -23.04 -0.07
CA ASP A 18 -2.78 -23.74 -0.56
C ASP A 18 -3.94 -22.76 -0.77
N TYR A 19 -4.16 -21.84 0.19
CA TYR A 19 -5.16 -20.80 0.04
C TYR A 19 -4.94 -19.97 -1.23
N PHE A 20 -3.73 -19.46 -1.44
CA PHE A 20 -3.45 -18.62 -2.60
C PHE A 20 -3.43 -19.40 -3.92
N GLN A 21 -3.02 -20.66 -3.93
CA GLN A 21 -3.12 -21.52 -5.13
C GLN A 21 -4.58 -21.72 -5.56
N ASN A 22 -5.49 -21.88 -4.60
CA ASN A 22 -6.91 -22.02 -4.87
C ASN A 22 -7.56 -20.68 -5.28
N LEU A 23 -7.20 -19.58 -4.65
CA LEU A 23 -7.72 -18.26 -4.98
C LEU A 23 -7.20 -17.76 -6.33
N MET A 24 -5.88 -17.80 -6.52
CA MET A 24 -5.20 -17.22 -7.67
C MET A 24 -5.03 -18.24 -8.81
N THR A 25 -6.15 -18.66 -9.41
CA THR A 25 -6.11 -19.55 -10.56
C THR A 25 -5.34 -18.93 -11.73
N PRO A 26 -4.78 -19.73 -12.68
CA PRO A 26 -4.13 -19.21 -13.88
C PRO A 26 -5.02 -18.23 -14.66
N GLN A 27 -6.33 -18.51 -14.76
CA GLN A 27 -7.30 -17.64 -15.42
C GLN A 27 -7.44 -16.30 -14.69
N LEU A 28 -7.57 -16.32 -13.35
CA LEU A 28 -7.71 -15.10 -12.56
C LEU A 28 -6.45 -14.23 -12.67
N ARG A 29 -5.26 -14.82 -12.58
CA ARG A 29 -3.99 -14.11 -12.75
C ARG A 29 -3.90 -13.42 -14.11
N GLU A 30 -4.27 -14.09 -15.18
CA GLU A 30 -4.27 -13.50 -16.52
C GLU A 30 -5.30 -12.36 -16.66
N GLN A 31 -6.48 -12.52 -16.05
CA GLN A 31 -7.51 -11.48 -16.07
C GLN A 31 -7.14 -10.23 -15.25
N LEU A 32 -6.31 -10.38 -14.21
CA LEU A 32 -5.84 -9.27 -13.37
C LEU A 32 -4.64 -8.53 -13.97
N ARG A 33 -3.89 -9.16 -14.87
CA ARG A 33 -2.67 -8.58 -15.43
C ARG A 33 -2.93 -7.23 -16.12
N GLY A 34 -2.28 -6.17 -15.64
CA GLY A 34 -2.43 -4.80 -16.15
C GLY A 34 -3.80 -4.17 -15.88
N LYS A 35 -4.55 -4.71 -14.90
CA LYS A 35 -5.86 -4.19 -14.50
C LYS A 35 -5.92 -3.89 -13.00
N GLU A 36 -4.80 -3.41 -12.48
CA GLU A 36 -4.69 -2.97 -11.09
C GLU A 36 -5.79 -1.95 -10.78
N GLY A 37 -6.43 -2.09 -9.62
CA GLY A 37 -7.51 -1.21 -9.19
C GLY A 37 -8.88 -1.43 -9.85
N GLY A 38 -8.98 -2.27 -10.88
CA GLY A 38 -10.26 -2.57 -11.54
C GLY A 38 -11.23 -3.40 -10.66
N PRO A 39 -12.49 -3.60 -11.11
CA PRO A 39 -13.51 -4.30 -10.33
C PRO A 39 -13.07 -5.68 -9.85
N LEU A 40 -12.50 -6.50 -10.74
CA LEU A 40 -12.03 -7.84 -10.41
C LEU A 40 -10.88 -7.82 -9.40
N TYR A 41 -9.99 -6.84 -9.50
CA TYR A 41 -8.93 -6.60 -8.52
C TYR A 41 -9.52 -6.32 -7.13
N ARG A 42 -10.49 -5.40 -7.06
CA ARG A 42 -11.21 -5.07 -5.82
C ARG A 42 -11.97 -6.26 -5.24
N ASP A 43 -12.63 -7.06 -6.09
CA ASP A 43 -13.39 -8.24 -5.66
C ASP A 43 -12.48 -9.33 -5.09
N THR A 44 -11.29 -9.51 -5.67
CA THR A 44 -10.27 -10.44 -5.14
C THR A 44 -9.78 -9.99 -3.77
N ILE A 45 -9.54 -8.69 -3.56
CA ILE A 45 -9.17 -8.13 -2.25
C ILE A 45 -10.30 -8.37 -1.24
N ARG A 46 -11.56 -8.09 -1.59
CA ARG A 46 -12.71 -8.34 -0.71
C ARG A 46 -12.86 -9.82 -0.37
N GLN A 47 -12.54 -10.72 -1.31
CA GLN A 47 -12.55 -12.16 -1.00
C GLN A 47 -11.51 -12.49 0.07
N MET A 48 -10.28 -11.99 -0.05
CA MET A 48 -9.26 -12.19 1.00
C MET A 48 -9.68 -11.59 2.34
N GLY A 49 -10.39 -10.45 2.33
CA GLY A 49 -10.96 -9.84 3.54
C GLY A 49 -12.00 -10.73 4.20
N ARG A 50 -12.97 -11.25 3.44
CA ARG A 50 -13.99 -12.21 3.95
C ARG A 50 -13.37 -13.48 4.51
N ASP A 51 -12.27 -13.92 3.95
CA ASP A 51 -11.54 -15.12 4.38
C ASP A 51 -10.58 -14.84 5.57
N GLY A 52 -10.53 -13.58 6.05
CA GLY A 52 -9.76 -13.16 7.21
C GLY A 52 -8.25 -13.05 6.96
N TRP A 53 -7.82 -12.88 5.71
CA TRP A 53 -6.40 -12.87 5.34
C TRP A 53 -5.78 -11.48 5.19
N LEU A 54 -6.54 -10.38 5.16
CA LEU A 54 -5.94 -9.05 4.96
C LEU A 54 -5.26 -8.50 6.22
N ALA A 55 -5.91 -8.61 7.36
CA ALA A 55 -5.44 -8.02 8.62
C ALA A 55 -4.62 -9.02 9.49
N VAL A 56 -3.80 -9.88 8.87
CA VAL A 56 -3.15 -11.02 9.56
C VAL A 56 -2.29 -10.61 10.76
N GLY A 57 -1.62 -9.47 10.70
CA GLY A 57 -0.79 -8.95 11.79
C GLY A 57 -1.52 -8.06 12.79
N TRP A 58 -2.80 -7.74 12.55
CA TRP A 58 -3.53 -6.84 13.44
C TRP A 58 -4.00 -7.57 14.71
N PRO A 59 -4.21 -6.83 15.82
CA PRO A 59 -4.86 -7.36 17.01
C PRO A 59 -6.24 -7.95 16.68
N LYS A 60 -6.66 -8.95 17.44
CA LYS A 60 -7.94 -9.64 17.22
C LYS A 60 -9.15 -8.73 17.37
N GLU A 61 -9.08 -7.75 18.29
CA GLU A 61 -10.12 -6.72 18.49
C GLU A 61 -10.34 -5.85 17.26
N HIS A 62 -9.39 -5.77 16.33
CA HIS A 62 -9.50 -5.07 15.06
C HIS A 62 -9.67 -6.00 13.85
N GLY A 63 -10.10 -7.24 14.07
CA GLY A 63 -10.35 -8.22 13.02
C GLY A 63 -9.11 -8.93 12.49
N GLY A 64 -7.96 -8.80 13.17
CA GLY A 64 -6.71 -9.46 12.81
C GLY A 64 -6.56 -10.86 13.40
N GLN A 65 -5.48 -11.53 13.00
CA GLN A 65 -5.10 -12.85 13.51
C GLN A 65 -4.02 -12.76 14.62
N GLY A 66 -3.43 -11.58 14.85
CA GLY A 66 -2.39 -11.35 15.83
C GLY A 66 -1.04 -12.00 15.47
N TYR A 67 -0.79 -12.21 14.18
CA TYR A 67 0.45 -12.83 13.73
C TYR A 67 1.67 -11.93 13.95
N GLY A 68 2.77 -12.54 14.38
CA GLY A 68 4.06 -11.90 14.55
C GLY A 68 4.73 -11.57 13.20
N PRO A 69 5.90 -10.90 13.24
CA PRO A 69 6.58 -10.46 12.01
C PRO A 69 6.95 -11.62 11.06
N THR A 70 7.33 -12.79 11.58
CA THR A 70 7.70 -13.95 10.76
C THR A 70 6.48 -14.53 10.04
N GLU A 71 5.35 -14.64 10.72
CA GLU A 71 4.09 -15.15 10.13
C GLU A 71 3.54 -14.17 9.10
N GLN A 72 3.64 -12.86 9.35
CA GLN A 72 3.31 -11.83 8.37
C GLN A 72 4.22 -11.92 7.13
N PHE A 73 5.52 -12.13 7.32
CA PHE A 73 6.46 -12.34 6.22
C PHE A 73 6.05 -13.56 5.38
N ILE A 74 5.72 -14.70 6.01
CA ILE A 74 5.25 -15.90 5.32
C ILE A 74 4.00 -15.60 4.48
N PHE A 75 3.04 -14.88 5.05
CA PHE A 75 1.82 -14.48 4.35
C PHE A 75 2.12 -13.63 3.11
N PHE A 76 2.90 -12.56 3.26
CA PHE A 76 3.23 -11.66 2.15
C PHE A 76 4.06 -12.36 1.08
N GLU A 77 5.00 -13.23 1.46
CA GLU A 77 5.81 -14.00 0.52
C GLU A 77 4.93 -14.93 -0.35
N GLU A 78 4.05 -15.72 0.25
CA GLU A 78 3.17 -16.64 -0.48
C GLU A 78 2.13 -15.89 -1.33
N ALA A 79 1.58 -14.77 -0.84
CA ALA A 79 0.69 -13.90 -1.60
C ALA A 79 1.38 -13.33 -2.85
N ASN A 80 2.61 -12.85 -2.70
CA ASN A 80 3.40 -12.31 -3.80
C ASN A 80 3.78 -13.40 -4.82
N ILE A 81 4.18 -14.59 -4.37
CA ILE A 81 4.46 -15.74 -5.26
C ILE A 81 3.23 -16.08 -6.08
N ALA A 82 2.06 -16.04 -5.48
CA ALA A 82 0.80 -16.30 -6.17
C ALA A 82 0.34 -15.17 -7.08
N GLY A 83 0.95 -13.97 -7.00
CA GLY A 83 0.50 -12.77 -7.72
C GLY A 83 -0.84 -12.23 -7.20
N ALA A 84 -1.10 -12.39 -5.90
CA ALA A 84 -2.34 -11.90 -5.30
C ALA A 84 -2.34 -10.38 -5.17
N PRO A 85 -3.46 -9.69 -5.45
CA PRO A 85 -3.58 -8.25 -5.28
C PRO A 85 -3.67 -7.91 -3.80
N LEU A 86 -2.63 -7.28 -3.24
CA LEU A 86 -2.61 -6.86 -1.85
C LEU A 86 -2.69 -5.34 -1.74
N PRO A 87 -3.61 -4.79 -0.94
CA PRO A 87 -3.62 -3.37 -0.61
C PRO A 87 -2.58 -3.08 0.47
N PHE A 88 -1.29 -3.32 0.15
CA PHE A 88 -0.17 -3.36 1.11
C PHE A 88 -0.11 -2.11 1.97
N VAL A 89 -0.14 -0.93 1.35
CA VAL A 89 -0.12 0.37 2.06
C VAL A 89 -1.27 0.48 3.06
N THR A 90 -2.45 0.04 2.65
CA THR A 90 -3.66 0.11 3.49
C THR A 90 -3.54 -0.76 4.74
N ILE A 91 -3.15 -2.03 4.57
CA ILE A 91 -3.15 -3.01 5.67
C ILE A 91 -1.90 -2.96 6.53
N SER A 92 -0.73 -2.63 5.94
CA SER A 92 0.55 -2.67 6.64
C SER A 92 1.01 -1.30 7.16
N THR A 93 0.41 -0.22 6.67
CA THR A 93 0.87 1.14 6.94
C THR A 93 -0.24 2.00 7.54
N VAL A 94 -1.34 2.21 6.80
CA VAL A 94 -2.44 3.08 7.24
C VAL A 94 -3.23 2.47 8.40
N GLY A 95 -3.59 1.19 8.31
CA GLY A 95 -4.30 0.51 9.40
C GLY A 95 -3.58 0.57 10.74
N PRO A 96 -2.29 0.15 10.83
CA PRO A 96 -1.50 0.30 12.04
C PRO A 96 -1.38 1.75 12.54
N ALA A 97 -1.23 2.73 11.63
CA ALA A 97 -1.19 4.15 12.01
C ALA A 97 -2.53 4.63 12.59
N LEU A 98 -3.67 4.19 12.03
CA LEU A 98 -5.00 4.47 12.57
C LEU A 98 -5.20 3.83 13.94
N MET A 99 -4.79 2.58 14.13
CA MET A 99 -4.86 1.92 15.44
C MET A 99 -4.08 2.68 16.52
N ALA A 100 -2.89 3.18 16.16
CA ALA A 100 -2.01 3.89 17.10
C ALA A 100 -2.41 5.35 17.35
N HIS A 101 -2.95 6.05 16.35
CA HIS A 101 -3.08 7.51 16.37
C HIS A 101 -4.47 8.03 15.98
N GLY A 102 -5.33 7.21 15.41
CA GLY A 102 -6.69 7.58 15.04
C GLY A 102 -7.58 7.80 16.26
N SER A 103 -8.59 8.65 16.12
CA SER A 103 -9.66 8.75 17.11
C SER A 103 -10.51 7.46 17.12
N GLU A 104 -11.25 7.22 18.20
CA GLU A 104 -12.13 6.04 18.28
C GLU A 104 -13.19 6.04 17.16
N ALA A 105 -13.68 7.22 16.78
CA ALA A 105 -14.59 7.37 15.63
C ALA A 105 -13.92 6.99 14.31
N GLN A 106 -12.66 7.40 14.09
CA GLN A 106 -11.90 7.01 12.90
C GLN A 106 -11.60 5.50 12.88
N LYS A 107 -11.19 4.91 14.01
CA LYS A 107 -10.98 3.47 14.14
C LYS A 107 -12.25 2.68 13.80
N ALA A 108 -13.38 3.05 14.42
CA ALA A 108 -14.67 2.42 14.18
C ALA A 108 -15.13 2.57 12.71
N LYS A 109 -14.84 3.70 12.07
CA LYS A 109 -15.23 3.98 10.70
C LYS A 109 -14.39 3.20 9.68
N PHE A 110 -13.07 3.13 9.86
CA PHE A 110 -12.16 2.67 8.82
C PHE A 110 -11.64 1.25 9.02
N LEU A 111 -11.28 0.83 10.25
CA LEU A 111 -10.61 -0.44 10.46
C LEU A 111 -11.42 -1.66 10.01
N PRO A 112 -12.74 -1.76 10.28
CA PRO A 112 -13.54 -2.89 9.80
C PRO A 112 -13.57 -2.98 8.27
N GLY A 113 -13.75 -1.86 7.57
CA GLY A 113 -13.77 -1.80 6.12
C GLY A 113 -12.41 -2.13 5.48
N ILE A 114 -11.31 -1.73 6.12
CA ILE A 114 -9.96 -2.11 5.68
C ILE A 114 -9.77 -3.62 5.85
N ALA A 115 -10.09 -4.20 7.01
CA ALA A 115 -9.95 -5.63 7.25
C ALA A 115 -10.81 -6.47 6.30
N ALA A 116 -12.00 -5.97 5.92
CA ALA A 116 -12.89 -6.59 4.95
C ALA A 116 -12.46 -6.39 3.48
N GLY A 117 -11.43 -5.56 3.20
CA GLY A 117 -11.01 -5.21 1.83
C GLY A 117 -11.97 -4.30 1.08
N GLU A 118 -12.87 -3.64 1.80
CA GLU A 118 -13.86 -2.70 1.24
C GLU A 118 -13.29 -1.29 1.09
N ILE A 119 -12.37 -0.90 1.98
CA ILE A 119 -11.73 0.41 2.00
C ILE A 119 -10.26 0.27 1.65
N ILE A 120 -9.83 1.01 0.63
CA ILE A 120 -8.44 1.09 0.17
C ILE A 120 -7.95 2.52 0.29
N PHE A 121 -6.74 2.67 0.83
CA PHE A 121 -6.02 3.94 0.93
C PHE A 121 -4.85 3.98 -0.04
N ALA A 122 -4.59 5.17 -0.59
CA ALA A 122 -3.29 5.52 -1.17
C ALA A 122 -2.59 6.59 -0.31
N ILE A 123 -1.26 6.68 -0.41
CA ILE A 123 -0.47 7.64 0.35
C ILE A 123 -0.10 8.84 -0.52
N GLY A 124 -0.54 10.03 -0.11
CA GLY A 124 -0.21 11.31 -0.73
C GLY A 124 0.87 12.06 0.05
N TYR A 125 2.15 11.69 -0.15
CA TYR A 125 3.29 12.32 0.52
C TYR A 125 4.12 13.18 -0.42
N SER A 126 4.78 12.55 -1.39
CA SER A 126 5.73 13.19 -2.29
C SER A 126 5.09 14.25 -3.17
N GLU A 127 5.85 15.29 -3.49
CA GLU A 127 5.49 16.35 -4.44
C GLU A 127 6.58 16.44 -5.52
N PRO A 128 6.36 17.12 -6.65
CA PRO A 128 7.38 17.30 -7.67
C PRO A 128 8.72 17.84 -7.11
N ASP A 129 8.66 18.75 -6.11
CA ASP A 129 9.83 19.38 -5.49
C ASP A 129 10.15 18.84 -4.08
N ALA A 130 9.38 17.87 -3.56
CA ALA A 130 9.51 17.36 -2.19
C ALA A 130 9.34 15.84 -2.16
N GLY A 131 10.43 15.12 -2.40
CA GLY A 131 10.53 13.67 -2.27
C GLY A 131 11.44 13.30 -1.10
N SER A 132 12.75 13.26 -1.32
CA SER A 132 13.73 12.98 -0.25
C SER A 132 13.69 14.02 0.87
N ASP A 133 13.49 15.30 0.55
CA ASP A 133 13.16 16.35 1.53
C ASP A 133 11.63 16.51 1.67
N LEU A 134 10.97 15.49 2.20
CA LEU A 134 9.52 15.51 2.38
C LEU A 134 9.05 16.66 3.28
N ALA A 135 9.88 17.11 4.22
CA ALA A 135 9.55 18.26 5.08
C ALA A 135 9.35 19.56 4.28
N ALA A 136 9.84 19.64 3.04
CA ALA A 136 9.66 20.80 2.16
C ALA A 136 8.30 20.80 1.41
N LEU A 137 7.39 19.86 1.69
CA LEU A 137 6.08 19.79 1.03
C LEU A 137 5.32 21.13 1.10
N LYS A 138 4.62 21.45 0.01
CA LYS A 138 3.93 22.73 -0.21
C LYS A 138 2.40 22.58 -0.25
N THR A 139 1.86 21.39 -0.44
CA THR A 139 0.41 21.15 -0.36
C THR A 139 -0.12 21.68 0.96
N THR A 140 -1.04 22.62 0.92
CA THR A 140 -1.58 23.30 2.11
C THR A 140 -2.91 22.68 2.53
N ALA A 141 -3.20 22.78 3.84
CA ALA A 141 -4.51 22.47 4.40
C ALA A 141 -4.88 23.56 5.41
N ARG A 142 -5.66 24.55 4.96
CA ARG A 142 -6.06 25.68 5.79
C ARG A 142 -7.34 25.34 6.55
N HIS A 143 -7.33 25.50 7.86
CA HIS A 143 -8.50 25.28 8.69
C HIS A 143 -9.56 26.37 8.47
N GLU A 144 -10.76 26.01 8.09
CA GLU A 144 -11.89 26.90 7.82
C GLU A 144 -13.20 26.34 8.40
N GLY A 145 -13.59 26.86 9.55
CA GLY A 145 -14.79 26.43 10.24
C GLY A 145 -14.68 24.97 10.72
N ASP A 146 -15.46 24.08 10.15
CA ASP A 146 -15.53 22.66 10.46
C ASP A 146 -14.72 21.75 9.54
N ALA A 147 -13.90 22.34 8.66
CA ALA A 147 -13.13 21.61 7.66
C ALA A 147 -11.73 22.19 7.44
N PHE A 148 -10.90 21.40 6.77
CA PHE A 148 -9.67 21.85 6.14
C PHE A 148 -9.90 22.05 4.64
N VAL A 149 -9.44 23.16 4.08
CA VAL A 149 -9.43 23.41 2.64
C VAL A 149 -8.05 23.09 2.11
N VAL A 150 -7.97 22.07 1.28
CA VAL A 150 -6.73 21.50 0.76
C VAL A 150 -6.46 22.03 -0.65
N ASN A 151 -5.22 22.53 -0.86
CA ASN A 151 -4.73 22.98 -2.16
C ASN A 151 -3.30 22.49 -2.41
N GLY A 152 -3.04 21.99 -3.61
CA GLY A 152 -1.72 21.51 -4.02
C GLY A 152 -1.78 20.31 -4.93
N ASN A 153 -0.66 19.59 -5.01
CA ASN A 153 -0.55 18.38 -5.79
C ASN A 153 0.45 17.40 -5.17
N LYS A 154 0.22 16.12 -5.40
CA LYS A 154 1.15 15.05 -5.02
C LYS A 154 1.58 14.26 -6.24
N LEU A 155 2.73 13.64 -6.14
CA LEU A 155 3.31 12.78 -7.17
C LEU A 155 3.68 11.43 -6.56
N TRP A 156 3.63 10.39 -7.38
CA TRP A 156 3.91 9.01 -6.97
C TRP A 156 2.89 8.45 -5.96
N THR A 157 1.63 8.86 -6.07
CA THR A 157 0.52 8.35 -5.26
C THR A 157 0.01 7.05 -5.89
N SER A 158 0.73 5.94 -5.66
CA SER A 158 0.39 4.65 -6.26
C SER A 158 -0.99 4.16 -5.83
N GLY A 159 -1.79 3.72 -6.79
CA GLY A 159 -3.14 3.22 -6.56
C GLY A 159 -4.20 4.29 -6.30
N ALA A 160 -3.90 5.59 -6.48
CA ALA A 160 -4.85 6.67 -6.23
C ALA A 160 -6.11 6.58 -7.09
N GLU A 161 -6.00 6.02 -8.30
CA GLU A 161 -7.10 5.82 -9.24
C GLU A 161 -8.17 4.85 -8.73
N SER A 162 -7.82 4.01 -7.77
CA SER A 162 -8.69 2.98 -7.20
C SER A 162 -8.87 3.09 -5.69
N ALA A 163 -8.18 4.02 -5.05
CA ALA A 163 -8.30 4.25 -3.62
C ALA A 163 -9.62 4.96 -3.28
N ASP A 164 -10.21 4.61 -2.14
CA ASP A 164 -11.38 5.31 -1.59
C ASP A 164 -10.96 6.58 -0.85
N TYR A 165 -9.76 6.56 -0.26
CA TYR A 165 -9.22 7.68 0.52
C TYR A 165 -7.73 7.88 0.24
N ILE A 166 -7.29 9.13 0.37
CA ILE A 166 -5.88 9.49 0.40
C ILE A 166 -5.45 9.78 1.84
N TRP A 167 -4.43 9.08 2.30
CA TRP A 167 -3.69 9.41 3.51
C TRP A 167 -2.71 10.52 3.18
N LEU A 168 -3.14 11.76 3.44
CA LEU A 168 -2.52 12.96 2.90
C LEU A 168 -1.66 13.67 3.92
N ALA A 169 -0.39 13.92 3.60
CA ALA A 169 0.45 14.88 4.31
C ALA A 169 0.26 16.27 3.73
N ALA A 170 -0.16 17.21 4.55
CA ALA A 170 -0.35 18.60 4.14
C ALA A 170 0.18 19.59 5.17
N ARG A 171 0.53 20.78 4.72
CA ARG A 171 1.00 21.88 5.57
C ARG A 171 -0.19 22.61 6.15
N THR A 172 -0.34 22.47 7.45
CA THR A 172 -1.42 23.13 8.23
C THR A 172 -0.97 24.41 8.90
N ASP A 173 0.36 24.61 9.05
CA ASP A 173 0.93 25.83 9.61
C ASP A 173 2.21 26.20 8.85
N PRO A 174 2.16 27.21 7.96
CA PRO A 174 3.30 27.64 7.18
C PRO A 174 4.35 28.44 7.99
N GLU A 175 3.96 28.99 9.15
CA GLU A 175 4.86 29.82 9.98
C GLU A 175 5.79 28.96 10.85
N ARG A 176 5.44 27.70 11.06
CA ARG A 176 6.28 26.77 11.83
C ARG A 176 7.45 26.23 11.01
N PRO A 177 8.54 25.79 11.67
CA PRO A 177 9.60 25.04 11.01
C PRO A 177 9.04 23.88 10.16
N ARG A 178 9.64 23.61 9.00
CA ARG A 178 9.13 22.69 7.95
C ARG A 178 8.46 21.43 8.50
N HIS A 179 9.13 20.66 9.36
CA HIS A 179 8.60 19.40 9.91
C HIS A 179 7.56 19.60 11.01
N LYS A 180 7.42 20.81 11.60
CA LYS A 180 6.50 21.11 12.71
C LYS A 180 5.16 21.69 12.27
N GLY A 181 4.97 21.96 10.99
CA GLY A 181 3.75 22.55 10.43
C GLY A 181 2.99 21.59 9.52
N VAL A 182 3.19 20.28 9.67
CA VAL A 182 2.58 19.23 8.83
C VAL A 182 1.57 18.43 9.63
N SER A 183 0.42 18.12 9.01
CA SER A 183 -0.60 17.24 9.57
C SER A 183 -0.91 16.11 8.57
N ILE A 184 -1.53 15.05 9.09
CA ILE A 184 -2.08 13.97 8.27
C ILE A 184 -3.61 14.11 8.25
N LEU A 185 -4.17 14.10 7.05
CA LEU A 185 -5.61 14.15 6.80
C LEU A 185 -6.06 12.91 6.01
N ILE A 186 -7.26 12.43 6.31
CA ILE A 186 -7.95 11.41 5.51
C ILE A 186 -8.86 12.13 4.52
N LEU A 187 -8.50 12.10 3.23
CA LEU A 187 -9.23 12.78 2.16
C LEU A 187 -10.00 11.77 1.32
N ASP A 188 -11.31 11.96 1.17
CA ASP A 188 -12.17 11.14 0.29
C ASP A 188 -11.87 11.46 -1.17
N THR A 189 -11.56 10.45 -1.98
CA THR A 189 -11.23 10.62 -3.40
C THR A 189 -12.43 11.06 -4.25
N ARG A 190 -13.64 10.98 -3.72
CA ARG A 190 -14.87 11.46 -4.36
C ARG A 190 -15.18 12.92 -4.04
N ALA A 191 -14.40 13.56 -3.17
CA ALA A 191 -14.62 14.94 -2.79
C ALA A 191 -14.45 15.87 -4.00
N PRO A 192 -15.32 16.87 -4.17
CA PRO A 192 -15.14 17.90 -5.21
C PRO A 192 -13.78 18.56 -5.12
N GLY A 193 -13.14 18.77 -6.29
CA GLY A 193 -11.81 19.36 -6.38
C GLY A 193 -10.65 18.36 -6.30
N PHE A 194 -10.91 17.07 -5.99
CA PHE A 194 -9.91 16.03 -6.14
C PHE A 194 -9.87 15.50 -7.57
N ALA A 195 -8.67 15.32 -8.10
CA ALA A 195 -8.44 14.66 -9.38
C ALA A 195 -7.14 13.83 -9.33
N SER A 196 -7.06 12.79 -10.16
CA SER A 196 -5.84 12.00 -10.33
C SER A 196 -5.55 11.74 -11.80
N THR A 197 -4.27 11.64 -12.14
CA THR A 197 -3.81 11.23 -13.48
C THR A 197 -2.83 10.07 -13.30
N VAL A 198 -3.15 8.93 -13.92
CA VAL A 198 -2.31 7.74 -13.88
C VAL A 198 -1.02 7.98 -14.65
N ILE A 199 0.10 7.58 -14.05
CA ILE A 199 1.43 7.57 -14.66
C ILE A 199 1.80 6.10 -14.86
N PRO A 200 1.85 5.60 -16.11
CA PRO A 200 2.26 4.23 -16.39
C PRO A 200 3.70 3.99 -15.94
N THR A 201 3.94 2.86 -15.31
CA THR A 201 5.28 2.39 -14.96
C THR A 201 5.49 0.97 -15.48
N THR A 202 6.70 0.44 -15.34
CA THR A 202 7.01 -0.95 -15.74
C THR A 202 6.48 -1.99 -14.74
N SER A 203 6.02 -1.56 -13.57
CA SER A 203 5.51 -2.45 -12.52
C SER A 203 4.09 -2.03 -12.12
N ILE A 204 3.90 -1.37 -10.98
CA ILE A 204 2.58 -0.92 -10.51
C ILE A 204 2.36 0.51 -10.97
N PRO A 205 1.22 0.84 -11.63
CA PRO A 205 0.88 2.21 -11.97
C PRO A 205 0.93 3.12 -10.75
N THR A 206 1.41 4.34 -10.95
CA THR A 206 1.35 5.38 -9.94
C THR A 206 0.53 6.55 -10.46
N ALA A 207 0.31 7.58 -9.65
CA ALA A 207 -0.48 8.72 -10.06
C ALA A 207 0.09 10.06 -9.58
N ALA A 208 -0.18 11.10 -10.34
CA ALA A 208 -0.23 12.47 -9.86
C ALA A 208 -1.64 12.75 -9.32
N THR A 209 -1.74 13.38 -8.17
CA THR A 209 -3.02 13.77 -7.57
C THR A 209 -3.06 15.27 -7.36
N TYR A 210 -4.22 15.87 -7.58
CA TYR A 210 -4.45 17.29 -7.56
C TYR A 210 -5.57 17.63 -6.59
N TYR A 211 -5.39 18.72 -5.87
CA TYR A 211 -6.30 19.20 -4.83
C TYR A 211 -6.58 20.68 -5.12
N ASP A 212 -7.80 20.98 -5.53
CA ASP A 212 -8.28 22.34 -5.79
C ASP A 212 -9.45 22.65 -4.84
N ASN A 213 -9.15 23.37 -3.77
CA ASN A 213 -10.09 23.71 -2.72
C ASN A 213 -10.88 22.51 -2.17
N VAL A 214 -10.23 21.34 -2.05
CA VAL A 214 -10.88 20.14 -1.53
C VAL A 214 -11.19 20.32 -0.05
N ARG A 215 -12.48 20.21 0.31
CA ARG A 215 -12.91 20.30 1.70
C ARG A 215 -12.80 18.94 2.39
N VAL A 216 -12.00 18.88 3.42
CA VAL A 216 -11.80 17.71 4.28
C VAL A 216 -12.36 18.01 5.66
N PRO A 217 -13.38 17.28 6.16
CA PRO A 217 -13.94 17.50 7.50
C PRO A 217 -12.87 17.50 8.59
N ALA A 218 -13.02 18.33 9.60
CA ALA A 218 -12.02 18.49 10.66
C ALA A 218 -11.79 17.19 11.46
N ASP A 219 -12.80 16.33 11.56
CA ASP A 219 -12.72 15.02 12.21
C ASP A 219 -11.90 13.98 11.39
N MET A 220 -11.47 14.33 10.16
CA MET A 220 -10.56 13.55 9.33
C MET A 220 -9.09 13.89 9.60
N LEU A 221 -8.77 14.79 10.53
CA LEU A 221 -7.40 14.99 11.03
C LEU A 221 -6.98 13.77 11.86
N VAL A 222 -5.84 13.18 11.54
CA VAL A 222 -5.30 12.05 12.28
C VAL A 222 -4.27 12.53 13.30
N GLY A 223 -4.47 12.15 14.55
CA GLY A 223 -3.62 12.60 15.65
C GLY A 223 -3.78 14.09 15.95
N GLU A 224 -2.69 14.74 16.33
CA GLU A 224 -2.67 16.16 16.70
C GLU A 224 -2.42 17.06 15.50
N LEU A 225 -3.02 18.26 15.50
CA LEU A 225 -2.74 19.30 14.52
C LEU A 225 -1.23 19.66 14.55
N ASN A 226 -0.61 19.68 13.37
CA ASN A 226 0.83 19.90 13.19
C ASN A 226 1.71 18.75 13.75
N GLY A 227 1.12 17.63 14.17
CA GLY A 227 1.80 16.43 14.66
C GLY A 227 2.16 15.39 13.58
N GLY A 228 1.85 15.68 12.31
CA GLY A 228 1.94 14.72 11.22
C GLY A 228 3.33 14.17 10.95
N TRP A 229 4.39 14.93 11.22
CA TRP A 229 5.76 14.46 11.02
C TRP A 229 6.11 13.22 11.85
N LYS A 230 5.63 13.17 13.09
CA LYS A 230 5.80 12.00 13.97
C LYS A 230 5.08 10.77 13.38
N LEU A 231 3.89 10.95 12.84
CA LEU A 231 3.14 9.87 12.19
C LEU A 231 3.87 9.37 10.95
N ILE A 232 4.35 10.27 10.08
CA ILE A 232 5.09 9.95 8.87
C ILE A 232 6.34 9.13 9.20
N THR A 233 7.14 9.56 10.15
CA THR A 233 8.39 8.86 10.51
C THR A 233 8.13 7.49 11.12
N ALA A 234 7.12 7.36 11.98
CA ALA A 234 6.70 6.08 12.53
C ALA A 234 6.24 5.12 11.42
N GLN A 235 5.41 5.62 10.51
CA GLN A 235 4.84 4.86 9.41
C GLN A 235 5.90 4.35 8.43
N LEU A 236 6.85 5.19 8.02
CA LEU A 236 7.96 4.79 7.15
C LEU A 236 8.85 3.71 7.79
N ASN A 237 8.96 3.69 9.12
CA ASN A 237 9.67 2.62 9.82
C ASN A 237 8.92 1.28 9.76
N HIS A 238 7.59 1.29 9.75
CA HIS A 238 6.78 0.08 9.57
C HIS A 238 6.76 -0.43 8.12
N GLU A 239 6.87 0.46 7.15
CA GLU A 239 6.90 0.11 5.72
C GLU A 239 8.20 -0.59 5.31
N ARG A 240 9.34 -0.18 5.85
CA ARG A 240 10.67 -0.69 5.47
C ARG A 240 10.84 -2.20 5.49
N PRO A 241 10.34 -2.97 6.48
CA PRO A 241 10.42 -4.43 6.44
C PRO A 241 9.64 -5.05 5.28
N GLY A 242 8.50 -4.45 4.90
CA GLY A 242 7.64 -4.90 3.81
C GLY A 242 8.26 -4.68 2.42
N LEU A 243 8.96 -3.57 2.21
CA LEU A 243 9.63 -3.27 0.94
C LEU A 243 10.69 -4.32 0.54
N GLY A 244 11.26 -5.02 1.50
CA GLY A 244 12.18 -6.15 1.23
C GLY A 244 11.50 -7.34 0.55
N ILE A 245 10.20 -7.52 0.73
CA ILE A 245 9.38 -8.56 0.12
C ILE A 245 9.01 -8.15 -1.30
N GLU A 246 8.60 -6.90 -1.51
CA GLU A 246 8.27 -6.37 -2.84
C GLU A 246 9.46 -6.43 -3.81
N ARG A 247 10.68 -6.14 -3.37
CA ARG A 247 11.86 -6.19 -4.22
C ARG A 247 12.17 -7.57 -4.80
N ARG A 248 11.82 -8.66 -4.13
CA ARG A 248 11.96 -10.01 -4.70
C ARG A 248 11.00 -10.25 -5.86
N THR A 249 9.88 -9.58 -5.86
CA THR A 249 8.85 -9.66 -6.89
C THR A 249 9.15 -8.74 -8.07
N GLU A 250 9.74 -7.57 -7.86
CA GLU A 250 10.18 -6.64 -8.92
C GLU A 250 11.26 -7.23 -9.85
N LEU A 251 11.97 -8.28 -9.43
CA LEU A 251 12.93 -9.00 -10.26
C LEU A 251 12.29 -9.90 -11.33
N GLY A 252 11.03 -9.71 -11.65
CA GLY A 252 10.33 -10.41 -12.75
C GLY A 252 9.92 -11.84 -12.42
N LEU A 253 9.93 -12.22 -11.15
CA LEU A 253 9.49 -13.54 -10.67
C LEU A 253 8.00 -13.58 -10.33
N PHE A 254 7.26 -12.53 -10.66
CA PHE A 254 5.84 -12.42 -10.41
C PHE A 254 5.02 -13.53 -11.06
N GLY A 255 4.26 -14.22 -10.25
CA GLY A 255 3.25 -15.16 -10.71
C GLY A 255 3.79 -16.39 -11.42
N ARG A 256 5.10 -16.69 -11.29
CA ARG A 256 5.72 -17.89 -11.85
C ARG A 256 5.85 -18.98 -10.80
N THR A 257 5.48 -20.20 -11.18
CA THR A 257 5.70 -21.35 -10.33
C THR A 257 7.19 -21.64 -10.16
N PRO A 258 7.60 -22.42 -9.12
CA PRO A 258 8.98 -22.89 -9.00
C PRO A 258 9.51 -23.60 -10.26
N GLU A 259 8.63 -24.32 -10.97
CA GLU A 259 8.93 -25.02 -12.21
C GLU A 259 9.22 -24.03 -13.35
N GLU A 260 8.39 -23.00 -13.53
CA GLU A 260 8.61 -21.93 -14.51
C GLU A 260 9.90 -21.17 -14.25
N ASN A 261 10.21 -20.89 -12.97
CA ASN A 261 11.47 -20.26 -12.58
C ASN A 261 12.68 -21.17 -12.85
N SER A 262 12.54 -22.48 -12.62
CA SER A 262 13.56 -23.47 -12.92
C SER A 262 13.81 -23.62 -14.43
N GLU A 263 12.75 -23.51 -15.24
CA GLU A 263 12.88 -23.50 -16.70
C GLU A 263 13.61 -22.25 -17.21
N ILE A 264 13.26 -21.07 -16.68
CA ILE A 264 13.97 -19.82 -17.02
C ILE A 264 15.43 -19.89 -16.61
N ALA A 265 15.74 -20.42 -15.42
CA ALA A 265 17.11 -20.59 -14.97
C ALA A 265 17.90 -21.51 -15.92
N ARG A 266 17.29 -22.63 -16.37
CA ARG A 266 17.90 -23.52 -17.38
C ARG A 266 18.12 -22.84 -18.72
N GLN A 267 17.16 -22.03 -19.18
CA GLN A 267 17.27 -21.27 -20.44
C GLN A 267 18.35 -20.18 -20.36
N LEU A 268 18.47 -19.50 -19.22
CA LEU A 268 19.55 -18.54 -18.95
C LEU A 268 20.93 -19.22 -18.95
N GLN A 269 21.07 -20.38 -18.28
CA GLN A 269 22.31 -21.16 -18.25
C GLN A 269 22.70 -21.70 -19.64
N SER A 270 21.71 -22.12 -20.42
CA SER A 270 21.91 -22.61 -21.79
C SER A 270 22.22 -21.48 -22.80
N GLY A 271 22.17 -20.22 -22.39
CA GLY A 271 22.41 -19.06 -23.25
C GLY A 271 21.29 -18.78 -24.26
N LYS A 272 20.12 -19.43 -24.15
CA LYS A 272 18.98 -19.23 -25.05
C LYS A 272 18.23 -17.91 -24.79
N ILE A 273 18.32 -17.39 -23.59
CA ILE A 273 17.77 -16.05 -23.23
C ILE A 273 18.87 -15.23 -22.53
N GLY A 274 18.83 -13.94 -22.64
CA GLY A 274 19.71 -13.00 -21.93
C GLY A 274 20.91 -12.47 -22.76
N ARG A 275 21.39 -13.17 -23.81
CA ARG A 275 22.46 -12.64 -24.67
C ARG A 275 21.94 -11.78 -25.83
N ALA A 276 20.72 -12.00 -26.29
CA ALA A 276 20.14 -11.23 -27.39
C ALA A 276 19.72 -9.81 -26.97
N SER A 277 19.20 -9.65 -25.75
CA SER A 277 18.71 -8.34 -25.24
C SER A 277 19.84 -7.33 -24.95
N CYS A 278 21.08 -7.79 -24.75
CA CYS A 278 22.22 -6.89 -24.53
C CYS A 278 22.85 -6.37 -25.81
N ARG A 279 22.59 -7.00 -26.96
CA ARG A 279 23.17 -6.57 -28.25
C ARG A 279 22.30 -5.59 -29.05
N GLU A 280 21.03 -5.49 -28.73
CA GLU A 280 20.10 -4.59 -29.43
C GLU A 280 19.97 -3.20 -28.80
N ARG A 281 20.76 -2.87 -27.77
CA ARG A 281 20.76 -1.56 -27.11
C ARG A 281 22.11 -0.82 -27.19
N VAL A 282 22.80 -0.97 -28.30
CA VAL A 282 23.97 -0.11 -28.64
C VAL A 282 23.68 0.58 -29.97
#